data_d41e31d4878d84c2bc5024ed764be460
#
_entry.id   d41e31d4878d84c2bc5024ed764be460
#
_cell.length_a   1.000
_cell.length_b   1.000
_cell.length_c   1.000
_cell.angle_alpha   90.00
_cell.angle_beta   90.00
_cell.angle_gamma   90.00
#
_symmetry.space_group_name_H-M   'P 1'
#
loop_
_entity.id
_entity.type
_entity.pdbx_description
1 polymer ?
#
loop_
_entity_poly.entity_id
_entity_poly.type
_entity_poly.pdbx_seq_one_letter_code
_entity_poly.pdbx_strand_id
1 'polypeptide(L)'
;MFSKVLIANRGEIAVRIIRACRELGIQTVAVYSEADQEALHTQLADEAICIGPAKATDSYLNVQAVLSAAIVTNAEAIHPGFGFLSENSQFASMCEECNITFIGPKAETIDAMGNKINARQLMQKAKVPVIPGSDGVIDSVEEALTIAEEIGYPVMLKAAAGGGGKGIRKVLSKEELPKHFTSAQQEAKAAFGNDDMYLEKIIYPARHIEVQILGDQYGHVIHLGERDCSLQRNNQKVLEESPSIAISEEKRQMLGETAVRAAQAVHYENAGTIEFLMDPAGDFYFMEMNTRIQVEHPVTEMVTGIDLVKAQLEIASGEPLGYTQEDVIMTGHAIECRINAENPAFNFAPSPGKIQNLLLPSGGMGLRVDSAMYSGYSIPPYYDSMIAKVIVHGENRFDALMKMQRALNEIVTLLRMPNSN
;
A
#
# COMPACT_ATOMS: atom_id res chain seq x y z
N MET A 1 -17.74 15.67 -11.13
CA MET A 1 -16.35 15.33 -11.54
C MET A 1 -15.47 16.57 -11.40
N PHE A 2 -14.22 16.44 -10.94
CA PHE A 2 -13.27 17.55 -10.76
C PHE A 2 -12.81 18.12 -12.09
N SER A 3 -12.49 19.42 -12.12
CA SER A 3 -11.84 20.07 -13.26
C SER A 3 -10.32 19.94 -13.20
N LYS A 4 -9.73 19.97 -12.00
CA LYS A 4 -8.29 19.91 -11.80
C LYS A 4 -7.92 19.17 -10.50
N VAL A 5 -6.96 18.24 -10.60
CA VAL A 5 -6.45 17.41 -9.50
C VAL A 5 -4.95 17.58 -9.36
N LEU A 6 -4.48 17.83 -8.13
CA LEU A 6 -3.06 17.77 -7.79
C LEU A 6 -2.68 16.34 -7.37
N ILE A 7 -1.56 15.85 -7.90
CA ILE A 7 -1.02 14.54 -7.55
C ILE A 7 0.12 14.73 -6.54
N ALA A 8 -0.17 14.41 -5.26
CA ALA A 8 0.79 14.53 -4.16
C ALA A 8 1.68 13.28 -4.05
N ASN A 9 2.27 12.91 -5.16
CA ASN A 9 3.15 11.73 -5.26
C ASN A 9 4.12 11.86 -6.43
N ARG A 10 4.95 10.84 -6.65
CA ARG A 10 5.98 10.77 -7.68
C ARG A 10 6.02 9.37 -8.34
N GLY A 11 6.91 9.22 -9.30
CA GLY A 11 7.20 7.90 -9.87
C GLY A 11 6.04 7.32 -10.67
N GLU A 12 5.96 6.01 -10.69
CA GLU A 12 4.98 5.30 -11.53
C GLU A 12 3.54 5.58 -11.14
N ILE A 13 3.28 5.73 -9.83
CA ILE A 13 1.90 5.99 -9.36
C ILE A 13 1.42 7.38 -9.76
N ALA A 14 2.30 8.40 -9.74
CA ALA A 14 1.94 9.72 -10.24
C ALA A 14 1.60 9.67 -11.73
N VAL A 15 2.39 8.94 -12.53
CA VAL A 15 2.11 8.71 -13.96
C VAL A 15 0.78 7.98 -14.16
N ARG A 16 0.50 6.95 -13.34
CA ARG A 16 -0.76 6.20 -13.38
C ARG A 16 -1.98 7.09 -13.11
N ILE A 17 -1.88 7.95 -12.10
CA ILE A 17 -2.96 8.89 -11.75
C ILE A 17 -3.15 9.94 -12.85
N ILE A 18 -2.07 10.51 -13.40
CA ILE A 18 -2.14 11.46 -14.52
C ILE A 18 -2.87 10.85 -15.71
N ARG A 19 -2.57 9.59 -16.05
CA ARG A 19 -3.24 8.88 -17.15
C ARG A 19 -4.75 8.74 -16.91
N ALA A 20 -5.14 8.32 -15.71
CA ALA A 20 -6.55 8.21 -15.34
C ALA A 20 -7.27 9.56 -15.40
N CYS A 21 -6.66 10.62 -14.85
CA CYS A 21 -7.21 11.97 -14.93
C CYS A 21 -7.41 12.44 -16.37
N ARG A 22 -6.42 12.23 -17.24
CA ARG A 22 -6.53 12.60 -18.66
C ARG A 22 -7.63 11.86 -19.39
N GLU A 23 -7.81 10.57 -19.11
CA GLU A 23 -8.88 9.76 -19.71
C GLU A 23 -10.27 10.18 -19.22
N LEU A 24 -10.36 10.82 -18.06
CA LEU A 24 -11.57 11.44 -17.52
C LEU A 24 -11.73 12.93 -17.90
N GLY A 25 -10.79 13.50 -18.65
CA GLY A 25 -10.82 14.91 -19.04
C GLY A 25 -10.46 15.88 -17.90
N ILE A 26 -9.78 15.42 -16.86
CA ILE A 26 -9.36 16.19 -15.68
C ILE A 26 -7.97 16.74 -15.89
N GLN A 27 -7.77 18.04 -15.67
CA GLN A 27 -6.43 18.66 -15.66
C GLN A 27 -5.61 18.20 -14.47
N THR A 28 -4.30 18.12 -14.65
CA THR A 28 -3.39 17.56 -13.65
C THR A 28 -2.30 18.54 -13.24
N VAL A 29 -2.02 18.59 -11.94
CA VAL A 29 -0.86 19.28 -11.37
C VAL A 29 0.05 18.25 -10.73
N ALA A 30 1.27 18.10 -11.24
CA ALA A 30 2.31 17.30 -10.61
C ALA A 30 3.10 18.16 -9.60
N VAL A 31 3.32 17.62 -8.40
CA VAL A 31 4.33 18.19 -7.50
C VAL A 31 5.65 17.43 -7.66
N TYR A 32 6.77 18.13 -7.46
CA TYR A 32 8.09 17.50 -7.53
C TYR A 32 9.09 18.16 -6.59
N SER A 33 10.04 17.38 -6.08
CA SER A 33 11.23 17.90 -5.42
C SER A 33 12.29 18.30 -6.45
N GLU A 34 13.27 19.08 -6.07
CA GLU A 34 14.40 19.44 -6.94
C GLU A 34 15.06 18.22 -7.62
N ALA A 35 15.10 17.06 -6.94
CA ALA A 35 15.66 15.82 -7.49
C ALA A 35 14.80 15.19 -8.60
N ASP A 36 13.53 15.52 -8.68
CA ASP A 36 12.57 14.97 -9.63
C ASP A 36 12.19 15.95 -10.75
N GLN A 37 12.92 17.04 -10.93
CA GLN A 37 12.61 18.04 -11.95
C GLN A 37 12.44 17.46 -13.35
N GLU A 38 13.25 16.45 -13.71
CA GLU A 38 13.19 15.76 -14.99
C GLU A 38 12.37 14.46 -14.97
N ALA A 39 11.66 14.18 -13.87
CA ALA A 39 10.86 12.97 -13.76
C ALA A 39 9.69 12.94 -14.75
N LEU A 40 9.29 11.75 -15.20
CA LEU A 40 8.27 11.62 -16.24
C LEU A 40 6.91 12.21 -15.84
N HIS A 41 6.54 12.15 -14.57
CA HIS A 41 5.26 12.70 -14.10
C HIS A 41 5.20 14.24 -14.25
N THR A 42 6.33 14.95 -14.12
CA THR A 42 6.39 16.40 -14.33
C THR A 42 6.23 16.78 -15.81
N GLN A 43 6.69 15.90 -16.71
CA GLN A 43 6.59 16.11 -18.16
C GLN A 43 5.20 15.76 -18.71
N LEU A 44 4.49 14.86 -18.03
CA LEU A 44 3.17 14.40 -18.46
C LEU A 44 2.03 15.25 -17.90
N ALA A 45 2.16 15.86 -16.74
CA ALA A 45 1.12 16.68 -16.14
C ALA A 45 0.91 17.98 -16.95
N ASP A 46 -0.28 18.58 -16.81
CA ASP A 46 -0.60 19.87 -17.46
C ASP A 46 0.16 21.01 -16.80
N GLU A 47 0.35 20.93 -15.49
CA GLU A 47 1.16 21.85 -14.69
C GLU A 47 2.11 21.07 -13.77
N ALA A 48 3.27 21.66 -13.43
CA ALA A 48 4.22 21.05 -12.50
C ALA A 48 4.81 22.12 -11.57
N ILE A 49 4.84 21.81 -10.26
CA ILE A 49 5.31 22.74 -9.22
C ILE A 49 6.37 22.07 -8.36
N CYS A 50 7.52 22.75 -8.21
CA CYS A 50 8.54 22.36 -7.25
C CYS A 50 8.08 22.68 -5.83
N ILE A 51 8.09 21.66 -4.96
CA ILE A 51 7.64 21.76 -3.57
C ILE A 51 8.76 21.72 -2.54
N GLY A 52 10.02 21.75 -2.98
CA GLY A 52 11.18 21.85 -2.07
C GLY A 52 12.38 20.99 -2.47
N PRO A 53 13.37 20.89 -1.58
CA PRO A 53 14.60 20.14 -1.79
C PRO A 53 14.38 18.64 -1.99
N ALA A 54 15.47 17.93 -2.33
CA ALA A 54 15.45 16.50 -2.65
C ALA A 54 14.92 15.59 -1.53
N LYS A 55 15.14 15.92 -0.24
CA LYS A 55 14.67 15.10 0.87
C LYS A 55 13.14 15.08 0.94
N ALA A 56 12.56 13.90 1.13
CA ALA A 56 11.12 13.74 1.25
C ALA A 56 10.51 14.56 2.39
N THR A 57 11.19 14.67 3.54
CA THR A 57 10.75 15.49 4.69
C THR A 57 10.58 16.97 4.36
N ASP A 58 11.36 17.46 3.41
CA ASP A 58 11.40 18.87 3.03
C ASP A 58 10.57 19.16 1.77
N SER A 59 9.95 18.13 1.17
CA SER A 59 9.18 18.19 -0.07
C SER A 59 7.89 17.36 -0.01
N TYR A 60 7.90 16.09 -0.41
CA TYR A 60 6.70 15.23 -0.49
C TYR A 60 6.01 14.95 0.84
N LEU A 61 6.70 15.08 1.97
CA LEU A 61 6.14 15.00 3.33
C LEU A 61 5.86 16.38 3.95
N ASN A 62 6.12 17.46 3.21
CA ASN A 62 5.83 18.81 3.67
C ASN A 62 4.39 19.19 3.32
N VAL A 63 3.50 19.01 4.29
CA VAL A 63 2.06 19.28 4.17
C VAL A 63 1.79 20.69 3.65
N GLN A 64 2.49 21.69 4.21
CA GLN A 64 2.28 23.10 3.84
C GLN A 64 2.69 23.36 2.39
N ALA A 65 3.79 22.79 1.91
CA ALA A 65 4.23 22.95 0.53
C ALA A 65 3.25 22.33 -0.46
N VAL A 66 2.73 21.13 -0.15
CA VAL A 66 1.75 20.44 -1.01
C VAL A 66 0.42 21.20 -1.04
N LEU A 67 -0.10 21.64 0.11
CA LEU A 67 -1.33 22.45 0.17
C LEU A 67 -1.17 23.79 -0.55
N SER A 68 -0.04 24.47 -0.37
CA SER A 68 0.24 25.74 -1.07
C SER A 68 0.24 25.53 -2.60
N ALA A 69 0.85 24.43 -3.08
CA ALA A 69 0.82 24.08 -4.49
C ALA A 69 -0.62 23.87 -5.02
N ALA A 70 -1.48 23.21 -4.23
CA ALA A 70 -2.88 23.01 -4.61
C ALA A 70 -3.65 24.34 -4.68
N ILE A 71 -3.46 25.21 -3.69
CA ILE A 71 -4.13 26.51 -3.63
C ILE A 71 -3.71 27.40 -4.81
N VAL A 72 -2.41 27.55 -5.09
CA VAL A 72 -1.94 28.45 -6.15
C VAL A 72 -2.28 27.96 -7.56
N THR A 73 -2.50 26.66 -7.74
CA THR A 73 -2.93 26.07 -9.00
C THR A 73 -4.45 25.97 -9.15
N ASN A 74 -5.20 26.31 -8.11
CA ASN A 74 -6.64 26.11 -8.03
C ASN A 74 -7.05 24.64 -8.25
N ALA A 75 -6.28 23.70 -7.71
CA ALA A 75 -6.67 22.29 -7.70
C ALA A 75 -7.85 22.06 -6.76
N GLU A 76 -8.87 21.39 -7.23
CA GLU A 76 -10.10 21.10 -6.46
C GLU A 76 -9.94 19.89 -5.54
N ALA A 77 -9.02 18.98 -5.90
CA ALA A 77 -8.74 17.78 -5.13
C ALA A 77 -7.25 17.41 -5.19
N ILE A 78 -6.83 16.61 -4.19
CA ILE A 78 -5.49 16.06 -4.08
C ILE A 78 -5.58 14.54 -4.08
N HIS A 79 -4.85 13.89 -5.02
CA HIS A 79 -4.67 12.44 -5.01
C HIS A 79 -3.31 12.11 -4.37
N PRO A 80 -3.28 11.46 -3.21
CA PRO A 80 -2.04 11.18 -2.49
C PRO A 80 -1.28 9.94 -3.03
N GLY A 81 -1.92 9.10 -3.84
CA GLY A 81 -1.37 7.80 -4.25
C GLY A 81 -1.15 6.86 -3.08
N PHE A 82 0.06 6.31 -2.95
CA PHE A 82 0.49 5.49 -1.82
C PHE A 82 1.82 6.01 -1.24
N GLY A 83 2.08 5.73 0.04
CA GLY A 83 3.23 6.29 0.76
C GLY A 83 3.10 7.79 1.01
N PHE A 84 4.17 8.45 1.41
CA PHE A 84 4.22 9.87 1.76
C PHE A 84 3.05 10.30 2.66
N LEU A 85 2.14 11.13 2.18
CA LEU A 85 1.03 11.71 2.94
C LEU A 85 -0.29 10.93 2.81
N SER A 86 -0.30 9.79 2.10
CA SER A 86 -1.54 9.05 1.79
C SER A 86 -2.28 8.50 3.01
N GLU A 87 -1.58 8.23 4.11
CA GLU A 87 -2.15 7.74 5.37
C GLU A 87 -1.96 8.75 6.51
N ASN A 88 -1.84 10.04 6.17
CA ASN A 88 -1.71 11.12 7.14
C ASN A 88 -3.07 11.79 7.41
N SER A 89 -3.67 11.48 8.57
CA SER A 89 -4.99 12.01 8.95
C SER A 89 -5.01 13.53 9.09
N GLN A 90 -3.92 14.13 9.60
CA GLN A 90 -3.79 15.58 9.70
C GLN A 90 -3.79 16.25 8.32
N PHE A 91 -3.08 15.66 7.36
CA PHE A 91 -3.08 16.17 5.98
C PHE A 91 -4.47 16.10 5.35
N ALA A 92 -5.18 14.98 5.51
CA ALA A 92 -6.55 14.85 5.03
C ALA A 92 -7.49 15.89 5.64
N SER A 93 -7.42 16.13 6.97
CA SER A 93 -8.18 17.19 7.64
C SER A 93 -7.84 18.58 7.14
N MET A 94 -6.55 18.89 6.96
CA MET A 94 -6.11 20.19 6.43
C MET A 94 -6.55 20.43 4.97
N CYS A 95 -6.64 19.39 4.15
CA CYS A 95 -7.25 19.51 2.82
C CYS A 95 -8.70 19.98 2.91
N GLU A 96 -9.50 19.32 3.77
CA GLU A 96 -10.91 19.67 3.99
C GLU A 96 -11.07 21.11 4.51
N GLU A 97 -10.26 21.52 5.48
CA GLU A 97 -10.23 22.90 6.00
C GLU A 97 -9.91 23.94 4.91
N CYS A 98 -9.14 23.55 3.90
CA CYS A 98 -8.82 24.37 2.73
C CYS A 98 -9.85 24.29 1.60
N ASN A 99 -10.97 23.58 1.79
CA ASN A 99 -11.96 23.26 0.76
C ASN A 99 -11.35 22.51 -0.46
N ILE A 100 -10.38 21.66 -0.22
CA ILE A 100 -9.75 20.77 -1.21
C ILE A 100 -10.13 19.34 -0.86
N THR A 101 -10.70 18.60 -1.82
CA THR A 101 -11.08 17.20 -1.59
C THR A 101 -9.82 16.32 -1.50
N PHE A 102 -9.65 15.61 -0.39
CA PHE A 102 -8.67 14.54 -0.27
C PHE A 102 -9.23 13.28 -0.96
N ILE A 103 -8.55 12.76 -1.98
CA ILE A 103 -8.98 11.53 -2.68
C ILE A 103 -8.52 10.31 -1.89
N GLY A 104 -9.38 9.85 -1.03
CA GLY A 104 -9.14 8.79 -0.05
C GLY A 104 -10.23 8.76 1.00
N PRO A 105 -10.06 7.97 2.07
CA PRO A 105 -11.01 7.95 3.19
C PRO A 105 -10.91 9.22 4.05
N LYS A 106 -11.88 9.39 4.93
CA LYS A 106 -11.91 10.52 5.88
C LYS A 106 -10.74 10.46 6.86
N ALA A 107 -10.33 11.63 7.34
CA ALA A 107 -9.24 11.77 8.31
C ALA A 107 -9.46 10.90 9.57
N GLU A 108 -10.71 10.82 10.05
CA GLU A 108 -11.09 10.01 11.21
C GLU A 108 -10.87 8.51 10.96
N THR A 109 -11.17 8.02 9.76
CA THR A 109 -10.95 6.62 9.37
C THR A 109 -9.46 6.30 9.26
N ILE A 110 -8.68 7.23 8.70
CA ILE A 110 -7.21 7.09 8.62
C ILE A 110 -6.62 7.00 10.03
N ASP A 111 -7.02 7.89 10.93
CA ASP A 111 -6.55 7.92 12.32
C ASP A 111 -6.95 6.65 13.09
N ALA A 112 -8.22 6.25 12.97
CA ALA A 112 -8.75 5.05 13.63
C ALA A 112 -8.02 3.77 13.21
N MET A 113 -7.68 3.63 11.92
CA MET A 113 -7.00 2.45 11.38
C MET A 113 -5.48 2.53 11.52
N GLY A 114 -4.91 3.73 11.63
CA GLY A 114 -3.48 3.94 11.87
C GLY A 114 -3.02 3.48 13.26
N ASN A 115 -3.91 3.48 14.25
CA ASN A 115 -3.63 2.96 15.58
C ASN A 115 -3.96 1.45 15.63
N LYS A 116 -2.94 0.61 15.73
CA LYS A 116 -3.07 -0.86 15.65
C LYS A 116 -3.97 -1.47 16.73
N ILE A 117 -3.93 -0.93 17.95
CA ILE A 117 -4.79 -1.40 19.06
C ILE A 117 -6.24 -1.02 18.80
N ASN A 118 -6.49 0.23 18.43
CA ASN A 118 -7.81 0.71 18.10
C ASN A 118 -8.42 -0.04 16.91
N ALA A 119 -7.65 -0.20 15.84
CA ALA A 119 -8.05 -0.97 14.67
C ALA A 119 -8.46 -2.40 15.04
N ARG A 120 -7.62 -3.09 15.85
CA ARG A 120 -7.92 -4.44 16.36
C ARG A 120 -9.24 -4.49 17.13
N GLN A 121 -9.45 -3.56 18.07
CA GLN A 121 -10.68 -3.50 18.87
C GLN A 121 -11.93 -3.23 18.02
N LEU A 122 -11.82 -2.34 17.00
CA LEU A 122 -12.90 -2.09 16.05
C LEU A 122 -13.23 -3.34 15.25
N MET A 123 -12.22 -4.06 14.79
CA MET A 123 -12.40 -5.31 14.04
C MET A 123 -13.03 -6.42 14.90
N GLN A 124 -12.62 -6.57 16.15
CA GLN A 124 -13.25 -7.51 17.09
C GLN A 124 -14.74 -7.20 17.28
N LYS A 125 -15.08 -5.92 17.50
CA LYS A 125 -16.50 -5.47 17.61
C LYS A 125 -17.30 -5.77 16.35
N ALA A 126 -16.68 -5.67 15.18
CA ALA A 126 -17.25 -5.99 13.87
C ALA A 126 -17.29 -7.51 13.60
N LYS A 127 -16.86 -8.36 14.54
CA LYS A 127 -16.76 -9.83 14.37
C LYS A 127 -15.83 -10.23 13.21
N VAL A 128 -14.81 -9.44 12.96
CA VAL A 128 -13.71 -9.78 12.07
C VAL A 128 -12.68 -10.56 12.87
N PRO A 129 -12.26 -11.76 12.43
CA PRO A 129 -11.23 -12.53 13.14
C PRO A 129 -9.93 -11.73 13.24
N VAL A 130 -9.37 -11.61 14.43
CA VAL A 130 -8.09 -10.95 14.68
C VAL A 130 -7.07 -11.95 15.20
N ILE A 131 -5.78 -11.67 15.00
CA ILE A 131 -4.71 -12.53 15.52
C ILE A 131 -4.88 -12.69 17.04
N PRO A 132 -4.90 -13.90 17.62
CA PRO A 132 -4.97 -14.07 19.07
C PRO A 132 -3.87 -13.27 19.77
N GLY A 133 -4.21 -12.54 20.83
CA GLY A 133 -3.26 -11.64 21.52
C GLY A 133 -3.91 -10.85 22.64
N SER A 134 -3.23 -9.83 23.12
CA SER A 134 -3.76 -8.93 24.15
C SER A 134 -4.93 -8.08 23.62
N ASP A 135 -5.89 -7.77 24.48
CA ASP A 135 -7.05 -6.92 24.14
C ASP A 135 -6.71 -5.42 24.13
N GLY A 136 -5.49 -5.07 24.50
CA GLY A 136 -5.03 -3.69 24.58
C GLY A 136 -3.54 -3.60 24.92
N VAL A 137 -3.17 -2.46 25.52
CA VAL A 137 -1.84 -2.25 26.07
C VAL A 137 -1.62 -3.20 27.25
N ILE A 138 -0.42 -3.72 27.34
CA ILE A 138 0.02 -4.60 28.44
C ILE A 138 0.79 -3.72 29.44
N ASP A 139 0.31 -3.69 30.67
CA ASP A 139 0.86 -2.82 31.73
C ASP A 139 2.08 -3.43 32.45
N SER A 140 2.23 -4.77 32.43
CA SER A 140 3.30 -5.44 33.15
C SER A 140 3.82 -6.70 32.47
N VAL A 141 5.00 -7.14 32.89
CA VAL A 141 5.61 -8.41 32.45
C VAL A 141 4.76 -9.61 32.90
N GLU A 142 4.15 -9.53 34.08
CA GLU A 142 3.30 -10.59 34.65
C GLU A 142 2.04 -10.78 33.81
N GLU A 143 1.42 -9.70 33.37
CA GLU A 143 0.28 -9.74 32.46
C GLU A 143 0.68 -10.31 31.10
N ALA A 144 1.82 -9.87 30.55
CA ALA A 144 2.35 -10.40 29.30
C ALA A 144 2.59 -11.91 29.36
N LEU A 145 3.13 -12.42 30.48
CA LEU A 145 3.35 -13.85 30.71
C LEU A 145 2.01 -14.62 30.73
N THR A 146 1.00 -14.09 31.42
CA THR A 146 -0.32 -14.72 31.52
C THR A 146 -0.97 -14.83 30.13
N ILE A 147 -0.99 -13.74 29.36
CA ILE A 147 -1.56 -13.73 28.01
C ILE A 147 -0.77 -14.67 27.07
N ALA A 148 0.57 -14.65 27.15
CA ALA A 148 1.38 -15.51 26.30
C ALA A 148 1.19 -17.01 26.61
N GLU A 149 0.95 -17.38 27.85
CA GLU A 149 0.60 -18.77 28.24
C GLU A 149 -0.77 -19.16 27.70
N GLU A 150 -1.74 -18.27 27.74
CA GLU A 150 -3.11 -18.51 27.27
C GLU A 150 -3.15 -18.73 25.75
N ILE A 151 -2.51 -17.84 24.96
CA ILE A 151 -2.50 -17.93 23.49
C ILE A 151 -1.45 -18.91 22.97
N GLY A 152 -0.48 -19.31 23.82
CA GLY A 152 0.62 -20.24 23.50
C GLY A 152 1.74 -19.60 22.70
N TYR A 153 2.99 -20.01 22.99
CA TYR A 153 4.19 -19.61 22.25
C TYR A 153 4.26 -20.27 20.86
N PRO A 154 4.98 -19.69 19.88
CA PRO A 154 5.70 -18.42 19.96
C PRO A 154 4.76 -17.21 19.84
N VAL A 155 5.20 -16.08 20.43
CA VAL A 155 4.44 -14.83 20.40
C VAL A 155 5.30 -13.67 19.88
N MET A 156 4.64 -12.63 19.39
CA MET A 156 5.25 -11.39 18.93
C MET A 156 4.88 -10.27 19.91
N LEU A 157 5.88 -9.68 20.51
CA LEU A 157 5.74 -8.47 21.31
C LEU A 157 5.94 -7.25 20.40
N LYS A 158 5.03 -6.30 20.44
CA LYS A 158 5.02 -5.12 19.54
C LYS A 158 4.75 -3.84 20.32
N ALA A 159 5.42 -2.75 19.93
CA ALA A 159 5.05 -1.42 20.38
C ALA A 159 3.71 -0.99 19.77
N ALA A 160 2.87 -0.34 20.56
CA ALA A 160 1.58 0.18 20.11
C ALA A 160 1.73 1.35 19.13
N ALA A 161 2.71 2.22 19.39
CA ALA A 161 3.11 3.28 18.49
C ALA A 161 4.36 2.84 17.71
N GLY A 162 4.34 3.00 16.36
CA GLY A 162 5.54 2.81 15.59
C GLY A 162 5.41 1.99 14.32
N GLY A 163 6.49 2.01 13.55
CA GLY A 163 6.67 1.29 12.29
C GLY A 163 8.15 0.96 12.06
N GLY A 164 8.47 0.34 10.92
CA GLY A 164 9.87 0.06 10.55
C GLY A 164 10.57 -1.01 11.40
N GLY A 165 9.83 -1.86 12.12
CA GLY A 165 10.39 -3.00 12.86
C GLY A 165 11.01 -2.66 14.22
N LYS A 166 10.95 -1.40 14.68
CA LYS A 166 11.40 -1.00 16.02
C LYS A 166 10.35 -1.37 17.07
N GLY A 167 10.81 -1.75 18.27
CA GLY A 167 9.90 -2.19 19.35
C GLY A 167 9.20 -3.52 19.07
N ILE A 168 9.74 -4.35 18.16
CA ILE A 168 9.20 -5.67 17.84
C ILE A 168 10.16 -6.76 18.30
N ARG A 169 9.67 -7.76 19.02
CA ARG A 169 10.45 -8.93 19.48
C ARG A 169 9.67 -10.21 19.30
N LYS A 170 10.32 -11.18 18.67
CA LYS A 170 9.84 -12.57 18.66
C LYS A 170 10.25 -13.22 19.98
N VAL A 171 9.29 -13.85 20.66
CA VAL A 171 9.49 -14.53 21.93
C VAL A 171 9.10 -15.99 21.74
N LEU A 172 10.07 -16.89 21.95
CA LEU A 172 9.91 -18.32 21.69
C LEU A 172 9.45 -19.09 22.92
N SER A 173 9.78 -18.56 24.12
CA SER A 173 9.46 -19.24 25.37
C SER A 173 9.17 -18.25 26.50
N LYS A 174 8.61 -18.76 27.59
CA LYS A 174 8.28 -18.02 28.81
C LYS A 174 9.50 -17.32 29.41
N GLU A 175 10.67 -17.99 29.40
CA GLU A 175 11.90 -17.52 30.02
C GLU A 175 12.46 -16.28 29.31
N GLU A 176 12.21 -16.15 28.00
CA GLU A 176 12.72 -15.03 27.19
C GLU A 176 11.87 -13.76 27.33
N LEU A 177 10.56 -13.91 27.66
CA LEU A 177 9.59 -12.81 27.59
C LEU A 177 9.96 -11.62 28.46
N PRO A 178 10.37 -11.75 29.75
CA PRO A 178 10.67 -10.58 30.59
C PRO A 178 11.78 -9.71 30.04
N LYS A 179 12.85 -10.35 29.53
CA LYS A 179 13.99 -9.63 28.93
C LYS A 179 13.58 -8.90 27.65
N HIS A 180 12.81 -9.56 26.79
CA HIS A 180 12.35 -8.98 25.53
C HIS A 180 11.35 -7.85 25.75
N PHE A 181 10.46 -7.97 26.74
CA PHE A 181 9.50 -6.93 27.11
C PHE A 181 10.20 -5.63 27.51
N THR A 182 11.11 -5.69 28.47
CA THR A 182 11.86 -4.50 28.93
C THR A 182 12.68 -3.86 27.81
N SER A 183 13.36 -4.67 27.01
CA SER A 183 14.18 -4.17 25.88
C SER A 183 13.32 -3.50 24.81
N ALA A 184 12.15 -4.08 24.49
CA ALA A 184 11.23 -3.53 23.48
C ALA A 184 10.59 -2.23 23.94
N GLN A 185 10.19 -2.13 25.22
CA GLN A 185 9.67 -0.89 25.82
C GLN A 185 10.70 0.26 25.74
N GLN A 186 11.96 -0.01 26.14
CA GLN A 186 13.01 0.99 26.09
C GLN A 186 13.27 1.50 24.66
N GLU A 187 13.29 0.58 23.69
CA GLU A 187 13.45 0.95 22.28
C GLU A 187 12.26 1.75 21.76
N ALA A 188 11.04 1.35 22.10
CA ALA A 188 9.82 2.04 21.70
C ALA A 188 9.77 3.46 22.29
N LYS A 189 10.09 3.60 23.56
CA LYS A 189 10.17 4.92 24.24
C LYS A 189 11.20 5.84 23.61
N ALA A 190 12.37 5.31 23.30
CA ALA A 190 13.46 6.08 22.68
C ALA A 190 13.14 6.49 21.23
N ALA A 191 12.46 5.61 20.47
CA ALA A 191 12.18 5.83 19.06
C ALA A 191 10.89 6.63 18.80
N PHE A 192 9.87 6.46 19.64
CA PHE A 192 8.50 6.96 19.39
C PHE A 192 7.94 7.82 20.54
N GLY A 193 8.65 7.92 21.66
CA GLY A 193 8.16 8.63 22.85
C GLY A 193 7.06 7.91 23.62
N ASN A 194 6.67 6.72 23.18
CA ASN A 194 5.62 5.87 23.78
C ASN A 194 6.17 4.47 23.99
N ASP A 195 5.95 3.90 25.17
CA ASP A 195 6.39 2.57 25.59
C ASP A 195 5.25 1.55 25.75
N ASP A 196 4.06 1.89 25.29
CA ASP A 196 2.92 0.97 25.26
C ASP A 196 3.23 -0.26 24.40
N MET A 197 3.04 -1.45 24.98
CA MET A 197 3.29 -2.72 24.32
C MET A 197 2.01 -3.53 24.19
N TYR A 198 1.90 -4.35 23.17
CA TYR A 198 0.89 -5.39 23.03
C TYR A 198 1.52 -6.69 22.50
N LEU A 199 0.79 -7.79 22.59
CA LEU A 199 1.29 -9.12 22.29
C LEU A 199 0.33 -9.86 21.37
N GLU A 200 0.88 -10.57 20.39
CA GLU A 200 0.13 -11.36 19.42
C GLU A 200 0.76 -12.73 19.21
N LYS A 201 -0.07 -13.72 18.90
CA LYS A 201 0.36 -15.04 18.43
C LYS A 201 1.16 -14.90 17.14
N ILE A 202 2.27 -15.62 17.02
CA ILE A 202 2.95 -15.75 15.72
C ILE A 202 2.23 -16.84 14.92
N ILE A 203 1.66 -16.44 13.78
CA ILE A 203 1.10 -17.36 12.79
C ILE A 203 2.24 -17.79 11.86
N TYR A 204 2.58 -19.09 11.91
CA TYR A 204 3.68 -19.61 11.08
C TYR A 204 3.48 -21.10 10.74
N PRO A 205 3.69 -21.53 9.47
CA PRO A 205 3.84 -20.62 8.32
C PRO A 205 2.54 -19.87 8.05
N ALA A 206 2.65 -18.66 7.51
CA ALA A 206 1.49 -17.86 7.16
C ALA A 206 1.54 -17.43 5.69
N ARG A 207 0.37 -17.29 5.06
CA ARG A 207 0.22 -16.57 3.80
C ARG A 207 -0.28 -15.16 4.09
N HIS A 208 0.19 -14.21 3.30
CA HIS A 208 -0.29 -12.84 3.31
C HIS A 208 -1.36 -12.70 2.22
N ILE A 209 -2.60 -12.65 2.64
CA ILE A 209 -3.76 -12.50 1.75
C ILE A 209 -4.42 -11.16 2.06
N GLU A 210 -4.77 -10.43 1.03
CA GLU A 210 -5.40 -9.13 1.20
C GLU A 210 -6.61 -8.97 0.30
N VAL A 211 -7.58 -8.18 0.70
CA VAL A 211 -8.81 -7.94 -0.03
C VAL A 211 -8.92 -6.48 -0.41
N GLN A 212 -9.08 -6.21 -1.71
CA GLN A 212 -9.37 -4.88 -2.22
C GLN A 212 -10.81 -4.51 -1.92
N ILE A 213 -11.02 -3.35 -1.32
CA ILE A 213 -12.36 -2.77 -1.10
C ILE A 213 -12.52 -1.45 -1.84
N LEU A 214 -13.76 -1.15 -2.19
CA LEU A 214 -14.23 0.16 -2.62
C LEU A 214 -15.47 0.53 -1.80
N GLY A 215 -15.51 1.75 -1.27
CA GLY A 215 -16.65 2.30 -0.55
C GLY A 215 -17.02 3.68 -1.07
N ASP A 216 -18.32 3.99 -1.16
CA ASP A 216 -18.78 5.33 -1.47
C ASP A 216 -19.24 6.10 -0.21
N GLN A 217 -19.49 7.39 -0.38
CA GLN A 217 -19.95 8.25 0.71
C GLN A 217 -21.42 7.97 1.13
N TYR A 218 -22.13 7.09 0.42
CA TYR A 218 -23.52 6.70 0.69
C TYR A 218 -23.62 5.42 1.52
N GLY A 219 -22.47 4.82 1.87
CA GLY A 219 -22.38 3.62 2.69
C GLY A 219 -22.42 2.31 1.90
N HIS A 220 -22.36 2.36 0.57
CA HIS A 220 -22.16 1.15 -0.23
C HIS A 220 -20.70 0.76 -0.19
N VAL A 221 -20.45 -0.51 0.10
CA VAL A 221 -19.09 -1.09 0.14
C VAL A 221 -19.11 -2.42 -0.61
N ILE A 222 -18.15 -2.59 -1.52
CA ILE A 222 -17.91 -3.85 -2.24
C ILE A 222 -16.48 -4.31 -2.07
N HIS A 223 -16.23 -5.60 -2.27
CA HIS A 223 -14.88 -6.13 -2.43
C HIS A 223 -14.61 -6.52 -3.87
N LEU A 224 -13.35 -6.40 -4.30
CA LEU A 224 -12.91 -6.72 -5.67
C LEU A 224 -12.04 -7.99 -5.70
N GLY A 225 -12.27 -8.91 -4.78
CA GLY A 225 -11.49 -10.12 -4.63
C GLY A 225 -10.18 -9.91 -3.87
N GLU A 226 -9.43 -11.00 -3.77
CA GLU A 226 -8.20 -11.07 -3.01
C GLU A 226 -6.95 -11.04 -3.89
N ARG A 227 -5.83 -10.67 -3.25
CA ARG A 227 -4.47 -10.82 -3.75
C ARG A 227 -3.67 -11.70 -2.80
N ASP A 228 -2.78 -12.52 -3.34
CA ASP A 228 -1.78 -13.26 -2.57
C ASP A 228 -0.44 -12.51 -2.67
N CYS A 229 0.02 -12.01 -1.54
CA CYS A 229 1.24 -11.21 -1.40
C CYS A 229 2.29 -11.91 -0.53
N SER A 230 2.26 -13.24 -0.50
CA SER A 230 3.12 -14.06 0.37
C SER A 230 4.58 -14.07 -0.05
N LEU A 231 4.90 -13.80 -1.34
CA LEU A 231 6.27 -13.72 -1.83
C LEU A 231 6.89 -12.35 -1.45
N GLN A 232 7.71 -12.39 -0.40
CA GLN A 232 8.33 -11.21 0.17
C GLN A 232 9.83 -11.41 0.38
N ARG A 233 10.57 -10.30 0.32
CA ARG A 233 11.98 -10.24 0.72
C ARG A 233 12.12 -9.17 1.83
N ASN A 234 12.60 -9.56 3.00
CA ASN A 234 12.72 -8.67 4.16
C ASN A 234 11.41 -7.93 4.49
N ASN A 235 10.27 -8.64 4.45
CA ASN A 235 8.91 -8.12 4.64
C ASN A 235 8.46 -7.09 3.57
N GLN A 236 9.12 -7.05 2.43
CA GLN A 236 8.69 -6.27 1.27
C GLN A 236 8.14 -7.21 0.20
N LYS A 237 6.93 -6.95 -0.27
CA LYS A 237 6.29 -7.68 -1.36
C LYS A 237 7.15 -7.54 -2.63
N VAL A 238 7.36 -8.63 -3.36
CA VAL A 238 8.16 -8.64 -4.61
C VAL A 238 7.40 -9.23 -5.78
N LEU A 239 6.44 -10.11 -5.49
CA LEU A 239 5.51 -10.70 -6.45
C LEU A 239 4.15 -10.82 -5.80
N GLU A 240 3.13 -10.40 -6.52
CA GLU A 240 1.73 -10.45 -6.12
C GLU A 240 0.90 -11.14 -7.21
N GLU A 241 -0.11 -11.91 -6.81
CA GLU A 241 -1.01 -12.57 -7.75
C GLU A 241 -2.48 -12.48 -7.33
N SER A 242 -3.38 -12.51 -8.28
CA SER A 242 -4.82 -12.56 -8.09
C SER A 242 -5.46 -13.45 -9.16
N PRO A 243 -6.41 -14.35 -8.78
CA PRO A 243 -6.77 -14.74 -7.42
C PRO A 243 -5.69 -15.63 -6.76
N SER A 244 -5.77 -15.80 -5.42
CA SER A 244 -4.91 -16.74 -4.70
C SER A 244 -5.27 -18.19 -5.02
N ILE A 245 -4.26 -19.00 -5.32
CA ILE A 245 -4.44 -20.45 -5.53
C ILE A 245 -4.61 -21.24 -4.22
N ALA A 246 -4.35 -20.59 -3.09
CA ALA A 246 -4.42 -21.22 -1.78
C ALA A 246 -5.83 -21.17 -1.17
N ILE A 247 -6.78 -20.49 -1.83
CA ILE A 247 -8.11 -20.19 -1.30
C ILE A 247 -9.16 -20.86 -2.21
N SER A 248 -10.10 -21.60 -1.60
CA SER A 248 -11.28 -22.12 -2.31
C SER A 248 -12.29 -20.99 -2.57
N GLU A 249 -13.20 -21.19 -3.52
CA GLU A 249 -14.24 -20.22 -3.84
C GLU A 249 -15.12 -19.86 -2.63
N GLU A 250 -15.48 -20.86 -1.83
CA GLU A 250 -16.25 -20.67 -0.60
C GLU A 250 -15.49 -19.77 0.41
N LYS A 251 -14.20 -20.03 0.61
CA LYS A 251 -13.36 -19.21 1.49
C LYS A 251 -13.15 -17.79 0.94
N ARG A 252 -13.05 -17.65 -0.40
CA ARG A 252 -12.96 -16.34 -1.06
C ARG A 252 -14.18 -15.49 -0.78
N GLN A 253 -15.37 -16.07 -0.94
CA GLN A 253 -16.61 -15.38 -0.64
C GLN A 253 -16.68 -14.96 0.84
N MET A 254 -16.41 -15.87 1.75
CA MET A 254 -16.39 -15.59 3.20
C MET A 254 -15.39 -14.49 3.56
N LEU A 255 -14.20 -14.50 2.95
CA LEU A 255 -13.17 -13.49 3.18
C LEU A 255 -13.61 -12.13 2.64
N GLY A 256 -14.18 -12.09 1.43
CA GLY A 256 -14.72 -10.86 0.83
C GLY A 256 -15.82 -10.24 1.68
N GLU A 257 -16.81 -11.04 2.13
CA GLU A 257 -17.86 -10.59 3.04
C GLU A 257 -17.31 -10.07 4.38
N THR A 258 -16.24 -10.71 4.87
CA THR A 258 -15.56 -10.27 6.09
C THR A 258 -14.86 -8.94 5.89
N ALA A 259 -14.24 -8.71 4.73
CA ALA A 259 -13.62 -7.45 4.39
C ALA A 259 -14.66 -6.32 4.22
N VAL A 260 -15.79 -6.59 3.56
CA VAL A 260 -16.89 -5.62 3.46
C VAL A 260 -17.41 -5.24 4.85
N ARG A 261 -17.62 -6.22 5.73
CA ARG A 261 -18.07 -5.99 7.11
C ARG A 261 -17.06 -5.16 7.92
N ALA A 262 -15.75 -5.40 7.74
CA ALA A 262 -14.68 -4.61 8.35
C ALA A 262 -14.71 -3.15 7.87
N ALA A 263 -14.86 -2.93 6.57
CA ALA A 263 -14.92 -1.60 5.98
C ALA A 263 -16.17 -0.82 6.42
N GLN A 264 -17.33 -1.48 6.44
CA GLN A 264 -18.58 -0.88 6.93
C GLN A 264 -18.49 -0.44 8.38
N ALA A 265 -17.80 -1.21 9.23
CA ALA A 265 -17.64 -0.90 10.66
C ALA A 265 -16.89 0.41 10.92
N VAL A 266 -16.10 0.88 9.96
CA VAL A 266 -15.34 2.13 10.03
C VAL A 266 -15.81 3.18 9.04
N HIS A 267 -16.99 2.98 8.45
CA HIS A 267 -17.57 3.88 7.44
C HIS A 267 -16.55 4.23 6.33
N TYR A 268 -15.92 3.19 5.78
CA TYR A 268 -14.84 3.35 4.83
C TYR A 268 -15.33 3.96 3.51
N GLU A 269 -14.64 4.97 3.04
CA GLU A 269 -14.86 5.62 1.74
C GLU A 269 -13.61 5.49 0.87
N ASN A 270 -13.79 5.45 -0.44
CA ASN A 270 -12.77 5.33 -1.46
C ASN A 270 -12.11 3.93 -1.52
N ALA A 271 -10.95 3.82 -2.17
CA ALA A 271 -10.23 2.56 -2.28
C ALA A 271 -9.41 2.26 -1.03
N GLY A 272 -9.47 1.04 -0.56
CA GLY A 272 -8.66 0.56 0.56
C GLY A 272 -8.40 -0.94 0.46
N THR A 273 -7.54 -1.43 1.32
CA THR A 273 -7.18 -2.85 1.36
C THR A 273 -7.16 -3.35 2.79
N ILE A 274 -7.75 -4.52 3.00
CA ILE A 274 -7.70 -5.21 4.28
C ILE A 274 -6.75 -6.38 4.17
N GLU A 275 -5.70 -6.37 4.97
CA GLU A 275 -4.68 -7.40 4.99
C GLU A 275 -4.98 -8.45 6.05
N PHE A 276 -4.84 -9.72 5.68
CA PHE A 276 -5.03 -10.88 6.54
C PHE A 276 -3.82 -11.80 6.50
N LEU A 277 -3.55 -12.45 7.63
CA LEU A 277 -2.71 -13.64 7.67
C LEU A 277 -3.60 -14.87 7.60
N MET A 278 -3.27 -15.79 6.69
CA MET A 278 -3.91 -17.09 6.60
C MET A 278 -2.96 -18.15 7.15
N ASP A 279 -3.44 -18.94 8.12
CA ASP A 279 -2.69 -20.04 8.69
C ASP A 279 -2.76 -21.33 7.85
N PRO A 280 -2.03 -22.39 8.21
CA PRO A 280 -2.07 -23.68 7.48
C PRO A 280 -3.43 -24.38 7.49
N ALA A 281 -4.31 -24.07 8.46
CA ALA A 281 -5.67 -24.60 8.51
C ALA A 281 -6.60 -23.84 7.56
N GLY A 282 -6.12 -22.71 7.03
CA GLY A 282 -6.86 -21.81 6.14
C GLY A 282 -7.79 -20.86 6.90
N ASP A 283 -7.50 -20.59 8.17
CA ASP A 283 -8.18 -19.56 8.94
C ASP A 283 -7.53 -18.21 8.72
N PHE A 284 -8.34 -17.16 8.64
CA PHE A 284 -7.91 -15.80 8.35
C PHE A 284 -7.95 -14.94 9.59
N TYR A 285 -6.91 -14.12 9.76
CA TYR A 285 -6.78 -13.18 10.87
C TYR A 285 -6.44 -11.80 10.32
N PHE A 286 -7.24 -10.79 10.69
CA PHE A 286 -6.99 -9.40 10.37
C PHE A 286 -5.60 -8.98 10.87
N MET A 287 -4.83 -8.36 9.99
CA MET A 287 -3.51 -7.82 10.30
C MET A 287 -3.55 -6.29 10.36
N GLU A 288 -3.98 -5.65 9.28
CA GLU A 288 -4.11 -4.20 9.20
C GLU A 288 -5.04 -3.78 8.04
N MET A 289 -5.45 -2.52 8.03
CA MET A 289 -6.14 -1.89 6.92
C MET A 289 -5.26 -0.78 6.35
N ASN A 290 -4.97 -0.86 5.06
CA ASN A 290 -4.30 0.22 4.34
C ASN A 290 -5.37 1.16 3.79
N THR A 291 -5.38 2.39 4.31
CA THR A 291 -6.39 3.41 4.01
C THR A 291 -6.04 4.21 2.74
N ARG A 292 -5.63 3.50 1.70
CA ARG A 292 -5.14 4.04 0.43
C ARG A 292 -5.15 2.97 -0.67
N ILE A 293 -4.87 3.38 -1.90
CA ILE A 293 -4.50 2.43 -2.95
C ILE A 293 -3.14 1.78 -2.65
N GLN A 294 -2.95 0.53 -3.05
CA GLN A 294 -1.68 -0.18 -2.87
C GLN A 294 -0.89 -0.30 -4.19
N VAL A 295 0.41 -0.62 -4.08
CA VAL A 295 1.31 -0.82 -5.23
C VAL A 295 0.74 -1.87 -6.17
N GLU A 296 0.26 -2.97 -5.61
CA GLU A 296 -0.24 -4.19 -6.27
C GLU A 296 -1.70 -4.11 -6.76
N HIS A 297 -2.31 -2.92 -6.74
CA HIS A 297 -3.67 -2.75 -7.27
C HIS A 297 -3.86 -3.23 -8.72
N PRO A 298 -2.83 -3.19 -9.59
CA PRO A 298 -2.98 -3.60 -10.98
C PRO A 298 -3.42 -5.05 -11.18
N VAL A 299 -3.04 -6.00 -10.30
CA VAL A 299 -3.50 -7.40 -10.46
C VAL A 299 -5.02 -7.52 -10.25
N THR A 300 -5.60 -6.73 -9.34
CA THR A 300 -7.04 -6.64 -9.17
C THR A 300 -7.71 -6.02 -10.40
N GLU A 301 -7.18 -4.91 -10.92
CA GLU A 301 -7.69 -4.27 -12.14
C GLU A 301 -7.68 -5.24 -13.32
N MET A 302 -6.63 -6.04 -13.48
CA MET A 302 -6.48 -6.98 -14.59
C MET A 302 -7.47 -8.14 -14.53
N VAL A 303 -7.84 -8.63 -13.35
CA VAL A 303 -8.79 -9.74 -13.22
C VAL A 303 -10.26 -9.28 -13.17
N THR A 304 -10.53 -8.04 -12.73
CA THR A 304 -11.90 -7.52 -12.60
C THR A 304 -12.32 -6.62 -13.74
N GLY A 305 -11.36 -6.02 -14.46
CA GLY A 305 -11.65 -4.99 -15.47
C GLY A 305 -12.05 -3.63 -14.88
N ILE A 306 -12.00 -3.44 -13.56
CA ILE A 306 -12.36 -2.20 -12.88
C ILE A 306 -11.12 -1.33 -12.68
N ASP A 307 -11.12 -0.10 -13.21
CA ASP A 307 -10.05 0.89 -13.04
C ASP A 307 -10.18 1.54 -11.66
N LEU A 308 -9.34 1.10 -10.71
CA LEU A 308 -9.38 1.58 -9.33
C LEU A 308 -9.08 3.06 -9.18
N VAL A 309 -8.17 3.60 -9.99
CA VAL A 309 -7.82 5.04 -9.90
C VAL A 309 -8.95 5.91 -10.43
N LYS A 310 -9.63 5.49 -11.50
CA LYS A 310 -10.83 6.19 -11.97
C LYS A 310 -11.94 6.12 -10.94
N ALA A 311 -12.19 4.94 -10.37
CA ALA A 311 -13.18 4.77 -9.31
C ALA A 311 -12.88 5.67 -8.10
N GLN A 312 -11.60 5.81 -7.70
CA GLN A 312 -11.22 6.75 -6.64
C GLN A 312 -11.59 8.20 -6.95
N LEU A 313 -11.36 8.65 -8.19
CA LEU A 313 -11.67 10.00 -8.64
C LEU A 313 -13.19 10.23 -8.71
N GLU A 314 -13.94 9.26 -9.20
CA GLU A 314 -15.40 9.31 -9.31
C GLU A 314 -16.05 9.37 -7.92
N ILE A 315 -15.69 8.46 -7.03
CA ILE A 315 -16.19 8.43 -5.65
C ILE A 315 -15.87 9.75 -4.93
N ALA A 316 -14.64 10.22 -5.01
CA ALA A 316 -14.23 11.45 -4.36
C ALA A 316 -14.94 12.70 -4.91
N SER A 317 -15.41 12.66 -6.17
CA SER A 317 -16.21 13.73 -6.76
C SER A 317 -17.69 13.70 -6.35
N GLY A 318 -18.09 12.74 -5.52
CA GLY A 318 -19.47 12.59 -5.03
C GLY A 318 -20.34 11.62 -5.82
N GLU A 319 -19.78 10.91 -6.79
CA GLU A 319 -20.53 9.89 -7.51
C GLU A 319 -20.71 8.63 -6.64
N PRO A 320 -21.88 7.97 -6.70
CA PRO A 320 -22.04 6.68 -6.05
C PRO A 320 -21.18 5.61 -6.75
N LEU A 321 -20.94 4.48 -6.07
CA LEU A 321 -20.32 3.32 -6.69
C LEU A 321 -21.10 2.94 -7.95
N GLY A 322 -20.39 2.86 -9.08
CA GLY A 322 -20.98 2.44 -10.36
C GLY A 322 -21.17 0.92 -10.48
N TYR A 323 -20.88 0.17 -9.42
CA TYR A 323 -20.88 -1.29 -9.39
C TYR A 323 -21.60 -1.81 -8.15
N THR A 324 -22.34 -2.91 -8.31
CA THR A 324 -22.80 -3.76 -7.20
C THR A 324 -21.81 -4.91 -6.98
N GLN A 325 -21.96 -5.66 -5.89
CA GLN A 325 -21.09 -6.83 -5.66
C GLN A 325 -21.26 -7.90 -6.74
N GLU A 326 -22.45 -8.02 -7.33
CA GLU A 326 -22.74 -9.00 -8.38
C GLU A 326 -22.08 -8.64 -9.73
N ASP A 327 -21.72 -7.37 -9.94
CA ASP A 327 -21.00 -6.91 -11.12
C ASP A 327 -19.51 -7.25 -11.08
N VAL A 328 -18.99 -7.59 -9.91
CA VAL A 328 -17.58 -7.92 -9.73
C VAL A 328 -17.31 -9.37 -10.13
N ILE A 329 -16.84 -9.56 -11.35
CA ILE A 329 -16.50 -10.87 -11.89
C ILE A 329 -15.00 -10.95 -12.09
N MET A 330 -14.35 -11.86 -11.36
CA MET A 330 -12.93 -12.14 -11.54
C MET A 330 -12.73 -13.13 -12.70
N THR A 331 -11.91 -12.77 -13.67
CA THR A 331 -11.60 -13.61 -14.84
C THR A 331 -10.12 -13.82 -15.01
N GLY A 332 -9.72 -15.08 -15.30
CA GLY A 332 -8.32 -15.42 -15.54
C GLY A 332 -7.45 -15.34 -14.29
N HIS A 333 -6.19 -15.00 -14.49
CA HIS A 333 -5.19 -14.90 -13.43
C HIS A 333 -4.18 -13.81 -13.76
N ALA A 334 -3.91 -12.91 -12.81
CA ALA A 334 -2.93 -11.85 -12.97
C ALA A 334 -1.74 -12.03 -12.01
N ILE A 335 -0.56 -11.66 -12.47
CA ILE A 335 0.67 -11.66 -11.67
C ILE A 335 1.36 -10.31 -11.88
N GLU A 336 1.81 -9.71 -10.80
CA GLU A 336 2.68 -8.51 -10.81
C GLU A 336 4.06 -8.89 -10.28
N CYS A 337 5.12 -8.38 -10.92
CA CYS A 337 6.48 -8.39 -10.38
C CYS A 337 7.00 -6.97 -10.25
N ARG A 338 7.53 -6.63 -9.09
CA ARG A 338 8.19 -5.34 -8.85
C ARG A 338 9.61 -5.39 -9.37
N ILE A 339 10.01 -4.40 -10.15
CA ILE A 339 11.36 -4.25 -10.68
C ILE A 339 12.05 -3.14 -9.91
N ASN A 340 13.11 -3.49 -9.19
CA ASN A 340 13.83 -2.57 -8.31
C ASN A 340 15.25 -2.30 -8.83
N ALA A 341 15.69 -1.04 -8.73
CA ALA A 341 17.08 -0.66 -8.95
C ALA A 341 17.90 -1.00 -7.69
N GLU A 342 18.25 -2.27 -7.56
CA GLU A 342 18.99 -2.86 -6.43
C GLU A 342 20.10 -3.77 -6.94
N ASN A 343 21.16 -3.90 -6.16
CA ASN A 343 22.29 -4.77 -6.51
C ASN A 343 22.31 -6.05 -5.66
N PRO A 344 22.00 -7.22 -6.24
CA PRO A 344 21.99 -8.50 -5.53
C PRO A 344 23.36 -8.87 -4.91
N ALA A 345 24.46 -8.47 -5.56
CA ALA A 345 25.81 -8.74 -5.06
C ALA A 345 26.15 -7.97 -3.77
N PHE A 346 25.43 -6.89 -3.49
CA PHE A 346 25.57 -6.07 -2.28
C PHE A 346 24.31 -6.16 -1.41
N ASN A 347 23.80 -7.37 -1.22
CA ASN A 347 22.61 -7.62 -0.38
C ASN A 347 21.41 -6.75 -0.75
N PHE A 348 21.16 -6.57 -2.05
CA PHE A 348 20.08 -5.77 -2.59
C PHE A 348 20.10 -4.30 -2.15
N ALA A 349 21.27 -3.74 -1.92
CA ALA A 349 21.40 -2.32 -1.67
C ALA A 349 20.86 -1.51 -2.86
N PRO A 350 20.16 -0.37 -2.62
CA PRO A 350 19.70 0.51 -3.68
C PRO A 350 20.84 0.93 -4.60
N SER A 351 20.57 0.95 -5.89
CA SER A 351 21.51 1.27 -6.96
C SER A 351 21.02 2.50 -7.75
N PRO A 352 21.14 3.71 -7.16
CA PRO A 352 20.82 4.95 -7.89
C PRO A 352 21.83 5.16 -9.02
N GLY A 353 21.40 5.86 -10.07
CA GLY A 353 22.29 6.17 -11.19
C GLY A 353 21.54 6.52 -12.46
N LYS A 354 22.30 6.86 -13.51
CA LYS A 354 21.72 7.23 -14.80
C LYS A 354 21.40 5.99 -15.63
N ILE A 355 20.16 5.88 -16.07
CA ILE A 355 19.72 4.86 -17.02
C ILE A 355 20.29 5.20 -18.39
N GLN A 356 21.24 4.40 -18.89
CA GLN A 356 21.78 4.58 -20.23
C GLN A 356 20.82 4.05 -21.29
N ASN A 357 20.38 2.81 -21.12
CA ASN A 357 19.41 2.16 -21.98
C ASN A 357 18.37 1.46 -21.14
N LEU A 358 17.11 1.63 -21.53
CA LEU A 358 15.98 0.96 -20.94
C LEU A 358 15.14 0.33 -22.05
N LEU A 359 14.98 -0.98 -22.00
CA LEU A 359 14.00 -1.70 -22.77
C LEU A 359 13.04 -2.36 -21.80
N LEU A 360 11.80 -1.89 -21.79
CA LEU A 360 10.71 -2.54 -21.08
C LEU A 360 9.90 -3.40 -22.06
N PRO A 361 9.34 -4.53 -21.63
CA PRO A 361 8.53 -5.36 -22.50
C PRO A 361 7.31 -4.54 -22.92
N SER A 362 7.11 -4.42 -24.23
CA SER A 362 6.02 -3.62 -24.79
C SER A 362 5.22 -4.45 -25.76
N GLY A 363 4.05 -4.91 -25.35
CA GLY A 363 3.15 -5.61 -26.24
C GLY A 363 2.96 -7.10 -25.90
N GLY A 364 2.03 -7.70 -26.61
CA GLY A 364 1.46 -8.98 -26.31
C GLY A 364 0.19 -8.87 -25.48
N MET A 365 -0.71 -9.84 -25.70
CA MET A 365 -2.01 -9.87 -25.05
C MET A 365 -1.85 -10.10 -23.54
N GLY A 366 -2.48 -9.24 -22.72
CA GLY A 366 -2.43 -9.35 -21.27
C GLY A 366 -1.09 -8.94 -20.64
N LEU A 367 -0.36 -8.02 -21.25
CA LEU A 367 0.85 -7.41 -20.68
C LEU A 367 0.63 -5.93 -20.42
N ARG A 368 0.94 -5.49 -19.19
CA ARG A 368 0.96 -4.10 -18.75
C ARG A 368 2.27 -3.81 -18.03
N VAL A 369 2.81 -2.61 -18.24
CA VAL A 369 3.98 -2.12 -17.50
C VAL A 369 3.67 -0.73 -16.96
N ASP A 370 3.73 -0.60 -15.63
CA ASP A 370 3.63 0.69 -14.95
C ASP A 370 5.02 1.16 -14.55
N SER A 371 5.48 2.25 -15.13
CA SER A 371 6.82 2.81 -14.90
C SER A 371 6.83 4.31 -15.17
N ALA A 372 7.73 5.00 -14.49
CA ALA A 372 8.09 6.39 -14.76
C ALA A 372 9.51 6.52 -15.34
N MET A 373 10.14 5.40 -15.66
CA MET A 373 11.52 5.38 -16.14
C MET A 373 11.61 5.55 -17.65
N TYR A 374 12.71 6.16 -18.10
CA TYR A 374 13.07 6.31 -19.51
C TYR A 374 14.60 6.37 -19.67
N SER A 375 15.09 6.09 -20.87
CA SER A 375 16.53 6.19 -21.17
C SER A 375 17.02 7.63 -20.99
N GLY A 376 18.06 7.82 -20.19
CA GLY A 376 18.61 9.14 -19.85
C GLY A 376 18.18 9.65 -18.46
N TYR A 377 17.11 9.09 -17.86
CA TYR A 377 16.67 9.47 -16.52
C TYR A 377 17.68 9.04 -15.44
N SER A 378 17.84 9.88 -14.43
CA SER A 378 18.68 9.57 -13.27
C SER A 378 17.82 9.16 -12.08
N ILE A 379 17.96 7.90 -11.63
CA ILE A 379 17.27 7.39 -10.44
C ILE A 379 17.88 8.09 -9.22
N PRO A 380 17.10 8.90 -8.48
CA PRO A 380 17.61 9.62 -7.33
C PRO A 380 17.81 8.68 -6.12
N PRO A 381 18.80 8.95 -5.24
CA PRO A 381 19.06 8.11 -4.07
C PRO A 381 18.15 8.40 -2.86
N TYR A 382 17.16 9.27 -3.01
CA TYR A 382 16.36 9.80 -1.89
C TYR A 382 15.05 9.05 -1.65
N TYR A 383 14.63 8.20 -2.59
CA TYR A 383 13.32 7.56 -2.63
C TYR A 383 13.46 6.05 -2.81
N ASP A 384 12.30 5.36 -2.83
CA ASP A 384 12.25 3.92 -3.05
C ASP A 384 12.93 3.50 -4.36
N SER A 385 13.50 2.30 -4.37
CA SER A 385 14.26 1.74 -5.48
C SER A 385 13.39 1.18 -6.61
N MET A 386 12.07 1.09 -6.45
CA MET A 386 11.17 0.53 -7.45
C MET A 386 11.12 1.40 -8.71
N ILE A 387 11.44 0.82 -9.86
CA ILE A 387 11.51 1.49 -11.15
C ILE A 387 10.39 1.10 -12.11
N ALA A 388 9.80 -0.06 -11.93
CA ALA A 388 8.68 -0.51 -12.73
C ALA A 388 7.91 -1.62 -12.01
N LYS A 389 6.66 -1.81 -12.44
CA LYS A 389 5.84 -2.99 -12.19
C LYS A 389 5.56 -3.63 -13.54
N VAL A 390 5.79 -4.94 -13.64
CA VAL A 390 5.40 -5.73 -14.80
C VAL A 390 4.21 -6.56 -14.38
N ILE A 391 3.10 -6.39 -15.05
CA ILE A 391 1.84 -7.04 -14.77
C ILE A 391 1.42 -7.87 -15.98
N VAL A 392 1.04 -9.10 -15.75
CA VAL A 392 0.51 -9.97 -16.79
C VAL A 392 -0.86 -10.51 -16.40
N HIS A 393 -1.68 -10.77 -17.41
CA HIS A 393 -2.96 -11.45 -17.27
C HIS A 393 -3.05 -12.61 -18.24
N GLY A 394 -3.44 -13.77 -17.75
CA GLY A 394 -3.61 -14.99 -18.52
C GLY A 394 -4.99 -15.61 -18.29
N GLU A 395 -5.37 -16.56 -19.15
CA GLU A 395 -6.61 -17.32 -18.98
C GLU A 395 -6.61 -18.14 -17.66
N ASN A 396 -5.41 -18.52 -17.23
CA ASN A 396 -5.17 -19.23 -15.98
C ASN A 396 -3.75 -18.91 -15.48
N ARG A 397 -3.41 -19.41 -14.29
CA ARG A 397 -2.11 -19.15 -13.66
C ARG A 397 -0.91 -19.62 -14.51
N PHE A 398 -1.02 -20.74 -15.18
CA PHE A 398 0.07 -21.25 -16.02
C PHE A 398 0.35 -20.31 -17.20
N ASP A 399 -0.71 -19.84 -17.88
CA ASP A 399 -0.59 -18.86 -18.97
C ASP A 399 0.02 -17.53 -18.45
N ALA A 400 -0.44 -17.05 -17.29
CA ALA A 400 0.12 -15.86 -16.66
C ALA A 400 1.61 -16.03 -16.32
N LEU A 401 2.02 -17.18 -15.77
CA LEU A 401 3.43 -17.49 -15.49
C LEU A 401 4.29 -17.49 -16.76
N MET A 402 3.82 -18.09 -17.85
CA MET A 402 4.54 -18.09 -19.12
C MET A 402 4.69 -16.68 -19.70
N LYS A 403 3.66 -15.84 -19.59
CA LYS A 403 3.71 -14.43 -19.99
C LYS A 403 4.70 -13.65 -19.13
N MET A 404 4.68 -13.85 -17.80
CA MET A 404 5.61 -13.18 -16.89
C MET A 404 7.06 -13.56 -17.18
N GLN A 405 7.35 -14.86 -17.35
CA GLN A 405 8.68 -15.33 -17.69
C GLN A 405 9.20 -14.69 -18.99
N ARG A 406 8.36 -14.63 -20.03
CA ARG A 406 8.69 -13.95 -21.29
C ARG A 406 8.97 -12.47 -21.04
N ALA A 407 8.06 -11.78 -20.35
CA ALA A 407 8.19 -10.35 -20.11
C ALA A 407 9.46 -9.98 -19.32
N LEU A 408 9.79 -10.75 -18.28
CA LEU A 408 11.01 -10.52 -17.49
C LEU A 408 12.28 -10.76 -18.30
N ASN A 409 12.28 -11.73 -19.23
CA ASN A 409 13.43 -12.00 -20.11
C ASN A 409 13.65 -10.90 -21.17
N GLU A 410 12.66 -10.10 -21.47
CA GLU A 410 12.75 -8.98 -22.42
C GLU A 410 13.27 -7.68 -21.76
N ILE A 411 13.33 -7.60 -20.42
CA ILE A 411 13.79 -6.40 -19.73
C ILE A 411 15.29 -6.25 -19.88
N VAL A 412 15.72 -5.13 -20.42
CA VAL A 412 17.13 -4.74 -20.44
C VAL A 412 17.27 -3.34 -19.83
N THR A 413 18.02 -3.27 -18.74
CA THR A 413 18.32 -2.00 -18.08
C THR A 413 19.82 -1.90 -17.87
N LEU A 414 20.45 -0.92 -18.54
CA LEU A 414 21.86 -0.59 -18.33
C LEU A 414 21.96 0.68 -17.47
N LEU A 415 22.39 0.51 -16.23
CA LEU A 415 22.63 1.60 -15.29
C LEU A 415 24.12 1.99 -15.31
N ARG A 416 24.40 3.28 -15.50
CA ARG A 416 25.73 3.82 -15.21
C ARG A 416 25.73 4.29 -13.76
N MET A 417 26.43 3.54 -12.90
CA MET A 417 26.68 3.97 -11.53
C MET A 417 27.50 5.25 -11.53
N PRO A 418 27.24 6.20 -10.60
CA PRO A 418 28.18 7.31 -10.40
C PRO A 418 29.57 6.74 -10.13
N ASN A 419 30.58 7.26 -10.79
CA ASN A 419 31.95 6.85 -10.56
C ASN A 419 32.23 6.97 -9.06
N SER A 420 32.51 5.84 -8.40
CA SER A 420 33.20 5.83 -7.12
C SER A 420 34.65 6.25 -7.42
N ASN A 421 34.94 7.54 -7.28
CA ASN A 421 36.31 8.01 -7.17
C ASN A 421 36.89 7.59 -5.83
#